data_21bb521e17d7fd3c4c6d86f48b833ba9
#
_entry.id   21bb521e17d7fd3c4c6d86f48b833ba9
#
_cell.length_a   1.000
_cell.length_b   1.000
_cell.length_c   1.000
_cell.angle_alpha   90.00
_cell.angle_beta   90.00
_cell.angle_gamma   90.00
#
_symmetry.space_group_name_H-M   'P 1'
#
loop_
_entity.id
_entity.type
_entity.pdbx_description
1 polymer ?
#
loop_
_entity_poly.entity_id
_entity_poly.type
_entity_poly.pdbx_seq_one_letter_code
_entity_poly.pdbx_strand_id
1 'polypeptide(L)'
;MPRFGNFKALLLSFALLPALAFTSSAQTEQRAELIIPSTQQEQRVADRTKLYCAGYIRYQTLPHMPEIVGALEEHEQRRYADRDVVYINAGSKQGIQEGQTFQIIRPRGDMKGVHQEKKGFLGTYIQEIGQLRVFKVRGDTSAAEITFTCDEALLGDLVAPVPDRVSPLERSAGVLDVFADPTGKQTGRLMMAKDNREMVTKNEIVYIDLGSEDQVKTGDYLTIYRPLGTGNLNKRDGEELGPNREDGFSSTTYLGGGIGSMANRAKDKKGDGRYSDKPIRSREVKQLRPIMPRKIVGEMVIIDVQTRTATAIITRVAGEVHTGDWVEIQ
;
A
#
# COMPACT_ATOMS: atom_id res chain seq x y z
N MET A 1 -55.84 23.54 58.87
CA MET A 1 -57.28 24.00 59.07
C MET A 1 -58.00 23.70 57.75
N PRO A 2 -59.24 23.36 57.91
CA PRO A 2 -59.78 22.02 57.65
C PRO A 2 -60.80 22.04 56.49
N ARG A 3 -61.26 20.92 56.02
CA ARG A 3 -62.59 20.32 56.17
C ARG A 3 -62.79 19.34 55.02
N PHE A 4 -62.92 18.05 55.27
CA PHE A 4 -64.13 17.26 55.56
C PHE A 4 -65.26 17.39 54.53
N GLY A 5 -65.73 16.25 54.09
CA GLY A 5 -67.03 16.05 53.42
C GLY A 5 -67.15 14.76 52.67
N ASN A 6 -67.36 13.69 53.37
CA ASN A 6 -68.47 12.71 53.37
C ASN A 6 -68.90 12.03 52.10
N PHE A 7 -68.68 10.72 52.10
CA PHE A 7 -69.70 9.63 52.20
C PHE A 7 -70.87 9.65 51.21
N LYS A 8 -70.93 8.61 50.39
CA LYS A 8 -72.11 7.73 50.37
C LYS A 8 -71.79 6.46 49.61
N ALA A 9 -71.95 5.37 50.34
CA ALA A 9 -72.02 3.99 49.82
C ALA A 9 -73.36 3.80 49.05
N LEU A 10 -73.34 2.97 48.04
CA LEU A 10 -74.52 2.24 47.66
C LEU A 10 -74.14 0.88 47.09
N LEU A 11 -74.90 -0.06 47.54
CA LEU A 11 -74.78 -1.52 47.45
C LEU A 11 -75.23 -2.10 46.11
N LEU A 12 -74.70 -3.28 45.82
CA LEU A 12 -75.24 -4.46 45.10
C LEU A 12 -75.68 -4.32 43.65
N SER A 13 -75.02 -5.15 42.83
CA SER A 13 -75.74 -6.22 42.09
C SER A 13 -74.74 -7.25 41.53
N PHE A 14 -74.89 -8.46 42.00
CA PHE A 14 -74.26 -9.68 41.50
C PHE A 14 -74.87 -10.00 40.16
N ALA A 15 -74.07 -10.02 39.09
CA ALA A 15 -74.46 -10.64 37.83
C ALA A 15 -73.37 -11.60 37.38
N LEU A 16 -73.71 -12.87 37.54
CA LEU A 16 -72.94 -14.00 37.04
C LEU A 16 -72.99 -13.99 35.53
N LEU A 17 -71.84 -13.86 34.89
CA LEU A 17 -71.69 -14.07 33.44
C LEU A 17 -70.65 -15.18 33.17
N PRO A 18 -70.90 -16.07 32.23
CA PRO A 18 -70.06 -17.26 32.02
C PRO A 18 -68.72 -16.85 31.34
N ALA A 19 -67.66 -17.47 31.79
CA ALA A 19 -66.36 -17.37 31.23
C ALA A 19 -66.33 -18.05 29.85
N LEU A 20 -66.28 -17.24 28.78
CA LEU A 20 -65.91 -17.68 27.44
C LEU A 20 -64.36 -17.71 27.41
N ALA A 21 -63.84 -18.93 27.42
CA ALA A 21 -62.44 -19.20 27.21
C ALA A 21 -62.08 -18.88 25.74
N PHE A 22 -61.49 -17.72 25.50
CA PHE A 22 -60.82 -17.44 24.24
C PHE A 22 -59.52 -18.19 24.18
N THR A 23 -59.47 -19.31 23.46
CA THR A 23 -58.22 -19.95 23.05
C THR A 23 -57.52 -19.02 22.07
N SER A 24 -56.55 -18.26 22.55
CA SER A 24 -55.62 -17.55 21.74
C SER A 24 -54.72 -18.55 21.02
N SER A 25 -55.01 -18.86 19.77
CA SER A 25 -54.07 -19.53 18.89
C SER A 25 -52.93 -18.53 18.58
N ALA A 26 -51.80 -18.71 19.23
CA ALA A 26 -50.58 -18.07 18.86
C ALA A 26 -50.18 -18.53 17.44
N GLN A 27 -50.51 -17.76 16.43
CA GLN A 27 -49.92 -17.91 15.13
C GLN A 27 -48.46 -17.53 15.24
N THR A 28 -47.60 -18.56 15.26
CA THR A 28 -46.18 -18.40 15.03
C THR A 28 -46.03 -17.92 13.59
N GLU A 29 -45.92 -16.61 13.38
CA GLU A 29 -45.42 -16.05 12.11
C GLU A 29 -44.02 -16.64 11.89
N GLN A 30 -43.93 -17.67 11.09
CA GLN A 30 -42.70 -18.06 10.45
C GLN A 30 -42.28 -16.90 9.52
N ARG A 31 -41.51 -15.98 10.09
CA ARG A 31 -40.77 -15.00 9.32
C ARG A 31 -39.85 -15.79 8.41
N ALA A 32 -40.26 -15.97 7.15
CA ALA A 32 -39.39 -16.48 6.12
C ALA A 32 -38.20 -15.53 6.04
N GLU A 33 -37.10 -15.92 6.66
CA GLU A 33 -35.82 -15.25 6.51
C GLU A 33 -35.45 -15.44 5.04
N LEU A 34 -35.66 -14.41 4.25
CA LEU A 34 -35.13 -14.32 2.90
C LEU A 34 -33.61 -14.45 3.03
N ILE A 35 -33.11 -15.66 2.89
CA ILE A 35 -31.70 -15.92 2.62
C ILE A 35 -31.46 -15.35 1.23
N ILE A 36 -31.17 -14.05 1.17
CA ILE A 36 -30.58 -13.43 -0.01
C ILE A 36 -29.21 -14.11 -0.10
N PRO A 37 -28.96 -14.94 -1.13
CA PRO A 37 -27.62 -15.42 -1.32
C PRO A 37 -26.74 -14.17 -1.43
N SER A 38 -25.89 -13.93 -0.45
CA SER A 38 -24.87 -12.93 -0.57
C SER A 38 -24.00 -13.41 -1.74
N THR A 39 -24.27 -12.87 -2.92
CA THR A 39 -23.33 -12.94 -4.02
C THR A 39 -22.10 -12.27 -3.45
N GLN A 40 -21.15 -13.05 -2.99
CA GLN A 40 -19.82 -12.55 -2.61
C GLN A 40 -19.31 -11.89 -3.88
N GLN A 41 -19.49 -10.59 -3.93
CA GLN A 41 -18.99 -9.80 -5.02
C GLN A 41 -17.47 -9.99 -4.96
N GLU A 42 -16.92 -10.68 -5.97
CA GLU A 42 -15.48 -10.93 -6.06
C GLU A 42 -14.76 -9.60 -5.96
N GLN A 43 -14.21 -9.33 -4.79
CA GLN A 43 -13.56 -8.08 -4.49
C GLN A 43 -12.22 -8.06 -5.23
N ARG A 44 -12.00 -7.05 -6.04
CA ARG A 44 -10.74 -6.83 -6.75
C ARG A 44 -9.79 -5.98 -5.90
N VAL A 45 -8.51 -6.26 -5.98
CA VAL A 45 -7.48 -5.56 -5.21
C VAL A 45 -7.35 -4.10 -5.61
N ALA A 46 -7.49 -3.80 -6.90
CA ALA A 46 -7.37 -2.46 -7.44
C ALA A 46 -8.64 -2.01 -8.15
N ASP A 47 -9.10 -0.82 -7.85
CA ASP A 47 -10.07 -0.10 -8.68
C ASP A 47 -9.42 0.42 -9.97
N ARG A 48 -10.23 0.98 -10.87
CA ARG A 48 -9.76 1.52 -12.14
C ARG A 48 -8.68 2.58 -11.93
N THR A 49 -8.85 3.46 -10.96
CA THR A 49 -7.91 4.54 -10.67
C THR A 49 -6.55 3.97 -10.26
N LYS A 50 -6.52 3.04 -9.32
CA LYS A 50 -5.28 2.40 -8.91
C LYS A 50 -4.62 1.63 -10.05
N LEU A 51 -5.41 0.99 -10.92
CA LEU A 51 -4.89 0.17 -12.00
C LEU A 51 -4.25 0.99 -13.12
N TYR A 52 -4.85 2.14 -13.47
CA TYR A 52 -4.39 3.00 -14.58
C TYR A 52 -3.65 4.26 -14.15
N CYS A 53 -3.48 4.45 -12.84
CA CYS A 53 -2.65 5.51 -12.26
C CYS A 53 -1.47 4.95 -11.47
N ALA A 54 -1.21 3.66 -11.60
CA ALA A 54 -0.14 3.00 -10.85
C ALA A 54 1.24 3.50 -11.26
N GLY A 55 1.45 3.75 -12.54
CA GLY A 55 2.78 3.89 -13.10
C GLY A 55 3.53 2.57 -13.17
N TYR A 56 4.66 2.56 -13.85
CA TYR A 56 5.50 1.37 -14.01
C TYR A 56 6.95 1.76 -14.33
N ILE A 57 7.88 0.82 -14.17
CA ILE A 57 9.29 1.03 -14.52
C ILE A 57 9.61 0.20 -15.75
N ARG A 58 9.81 0.85 -16.88
CA ARG A 58 10.05 0.22 -18.18
C ARG A 58 11.54 0.11 -18.49
N TYR A 59 12.01 -1.11 -18.72
CA TYR A 59 13.42 -1.36 -19.07
C TYR A 59 13.74 -0.95 -20.51
N GLN A 60 12.83 -1.24 -21.46
CA GLN A 60 13.04 -0.92 -22.87
C GLN A 60 12.91 0.60 -23.11
N THR A 61 13.71 1.10 -24.02
CA THR A 61 13.60 2.48 -24.50
C THR A 61 12.20 2.76 -25.04
N LEU A 62 11.67 3.92 -24.73
CA LEU A 62 10.39 4.36 -25.26
C LEU A 62 10.54 4.56 -26.78
N PRO A 63 9.63 4.01 -27.60
CA PRO A 63 9.58 4.34 -29.01
C PRO A 63 9.18 5.81 -29.18
N HIS A 64 9.35 6.34 -30.37
CA HIS A 64 8.78 7.66 -30.70
C HIS A 64 7.24 7.56 -30.59
N MET A 65 6.66 8.40 -29.78
CA MET A 65 5.23 8.45 -29.51
C MET A 65 4.68 9.84 -29.82
N PRO A 66 3.39 9.95 -30.15
CA PRO A 66 2.71 11.23 -30.17
C PRO A 66 2.81 11.96 -28.83
N GLU A 67 2.72 13.28 -28.88
CA GLU A 67 2.79 14.17 -27.73
C GLU A 67 1.62 15.12 -27.73
N ILE A 68 1.25 15.60 -26.55
CA ILE A 68 0.32 16.73 -26.39
C ILE A 68 1.08 17.99 -26.79
N VAL A 69 0.67 18.62 -27.89
CA VAL A 69 1.37 19.79 -28.46
C VAL A 69 0.61 21.09 -28.32
N GLY A 70 -0.62 21.05 -27.79
CA GLY A 70 -1.42 22.24 -27.56
C GLY A 70 -2.70 21.91 -26.84
N ALA A 71 -3.43 22.93 -26.47
CA ALA A 71 -4.76 22.79 -25.85
C ALA A 71 -5.70 23.90 -26.32
N LEU A 72 -7.00 23.72 -26.15
CA LEU A 72 -8.01 24.71 -26.55
C LEU A 72 -7.86 25.98 -25.69
N GLU A 73 -7.65 25.81 -24.40
CA GLU A 73 -7.53 26.89 -23.40
C GLU A 73 -6.06 27.22 -23.08
N GLU A 74 -5.14 27.08 -24.04
CA GLU A 74 -3.68 27.22 -23.81
C GLU A 74 -3.29 28.61 -23.32
N HIS A 75 -4.03 29.66 -23.68
CA HIS A 75 -3.76 31.00 -23.20
C HIS A 75 -4.15 31.25 -21.75
N GLU A 76 -5.06 30.46 -21.22
CA GLU A 76 -5.65 30.66 -19.90
C GLU A 76 -5.10 29.67 -18.86
N GLN A 77 -4.69 28.48 -19.31
CA GLN A 77 -4.20 27.44 -18.40
C GLN A 77 -2.97 26.71 -18.96
N ARG A 78 -2.15 26.20 -18.04
CA ARG A 78 -0.93 25.44 -18.36
C ARG A 78 -1.01 23.98 -17.91
N ARG A 79 -2.07 23.61 -17.21
CA ARG A 79 -2.31 22.30 -16.65
C ARG A 79 -3.71 21.88 -17.04
N TYR A 80 -3.85 20.67 -17.54
CA TYR A 80 -5.07 20.19 -18.13
C TYR A 80 -5.58 18.97 -17.35
N ALA A 81 -6.89 18.92 -17.16
CA ALA A 81 -7.60 17.94 -16.38
C ALA A 81 -8.79 17.36 -17.15
N ASP A 82 -9.64 16.63 -16.45
CA ASP A 82 -10.86 16.02 -17.03
C ASP A 82 -11.70 17.06 -17.76
N ARG A 83 -12.12 16.71 -18.97
CA ARG A 83 -12.91 17.51 -19.93
C ARG A 83 -12.14 18.59 -20.69
N ASP A 84 -10.87 18.82 -20.36
CA ASP A 84 -10.08 19.73 -21.18
C ASP A 84 -9.80 19.12 -22.55
N VAL A 85 -9.75 20.00 -23.55
CA VAL A 85 -9.45 19.63 -24.94
C VAL A 85 -8.00 19.91 -25.24
N VAL A 86 -7.29 18.87 -25.67
CA VAL A 86 -5.89 18.93 -26.05
C VAL A 86 -5.67 18.50 -27.50
N TYR A 87 -4.55 18.93 -28.07
CA TYR A 87 -4.13 18.55 -29.41
C TYR A 87 -2.89 17.67 -29.35
N ILE A 88 -2.93 16.57 -30.12
CA ILE A 88 -1.79 15.67 -30.26
C ILE A 88 -1.18 15.79 -31.66
N ASN A 89 0.14 15.63 -31.76
CA ASN A 89 0.89 15.69 -33.03
C ASN A 89 0.79 14.39 -33.86
N ALA A 90 -0.34 13.74 -33.81
CA ALA A 90 -0.66 12.56 -34.61
C ALA A 90 -2.08 12.66 -35.16
N GLY A 91 -2.27 12.23 -36.40
CA GLY A 91 -3.53 12.26 -37.09
C GLY A 91 -3.79 11.03 -37.96
N SER A 92 -4.57 11.20 -39.01
CA SER A 92 -4.92 10.10 -39.91
C SER A 92 -3.69 9.48 -40.62
N LYS A 93 -2.64 10.25 -40.87
CA LYS A 93 -1.40 9.74 -41.47
C LYS A 93 -0.66 8.76 -40.55
N GLN A 94 -0.83 8.90 -39.23
CA GLN A 94 -0.28 7.97 -38.23
C GLN A 94 -1.28 6.91 -37.79
N GLY A 95 -2.44 6.82 -38.48
CA GLY A 95 -3.45 5.80 -38.21
C GLY A 95 -4.40 6.13 -37.05
N ILE A 96 -4.41 7.36 -36.57
CA ILE A 96 -5.36 7.78 -35.52
C ILE A 96 -6.76 7.86 -36.10
N GLN A 97 -7.75 7.38 -35.34
CA GLN A 97 -9.16 7.37 -35.70
C GLN A 97 -10.00 8.05 -34.62
N GLU A 98 -11.13 8.64 -35.00
CA GLU A 98 -12.10 9.20 -34.07
C GLU A 98 -12.67 8.10 -33.16
N GLY A 99 -12.82 8.41 -31.87
CA GLY A 99 -13.29 7.47 -30.85
C GLY A 99 -12.19 6.66 -30.16
N GLN A 100 -10.96 6.64 -30.68
CA GLN A 100 -9.86 5.93 -30.03
C GLN A 100 -9.52 6.58 -28.68
N THR A 101 -9.18 5.74 -27.71
CA THR A 101 -8.73 6.16 -26.38
C THR A 101 -7.23 5.84 -26.22
N PHE A 102 -6.51 6.77 -25.63
CA PHE A 102 -5.08 6.65 -25.37
C PHE A 102 -4.78 6.96 -23.91
N GLN A 103 -3.67 6.41 -23.42
CA GLN A 103 -3.08 6.72 -22.12
C GLN A 103 -2.15 7.93 -22.27
N ILE A 104 -2.23 8.87 -21.35
CA ILE A 104 -1.25 9.97 -21.20
C ILE A 104 -0.19 9.51 -20.22
N ILE A 105 1.08 9.57 -20.62
CA ILE A 105 2.20 9.11 -19.81
C ILE A 105 3.31 10.16 -19.78
N ARG A 106 4.09 10.17 -18.69
CA ARG A 106 5.22 11.07 -18.49
C ARG A 106 6.43 10.32 -17.96
N PRO A 107 7.52 10.20 -18.74
CA PRO A 107 8.79 9.71 -18.23
C PRO A 107 9.33 10.64 -17.14
N ARG A 108 9.71 10.06 -15.98
CA ARG A 108 10.18 10.85 -14.82
C ARG A 108 11.67 10.73 -14.57
N GLY A 109 12.25 9.59 -14.86
CA GLY A 109 13.69 9.39 -14.67
C GLY A 109 14.07 7.93 -14.58
N ASP A 110 15.36 7.69 -14.61
CA ASP A 110 15.95 6.36 -14.62
C ASP A 110 16.06 5.78 -13.21
N MET A 111 15.61 4.55 -13.08
CA MET A 111 15.70 3.77 -11.86
C MET A 111 16.88 2.82 -11.93
N LYS A 112 17.66 2.79 -10.83
CA LYS A 112 18.84 1.92 -10.70
C LYS A 112 18.71 1.05 -9.47
N GLY A 113 18.96 -0.24 -9.64
CA GLY A 113 19.10 -1.17 -8.53
C GLY A 113 20.38 -0.84 -7.75
N VAL A 114 20.25 -0.65 -6.46
CA VAL A 114 21.37 -0.37 -5.55
C VAL A 114 21.81 -1.62 -4.79
N HIS A 115 20.97 -2.65 -4.76
CA HIS A 115 21.24 -3.90 -4.07
C HIS A 115 22.07 -4.84 -4.95
N GLN A 116 22.87 -5.68 -4.30
CA GLN A 116 23.81 -6.55 -5.03
C GLN A 116 23.11 -7.57 -5.93
N GLU A 117 21.91 -7.98 -5.55
CA GLU A 117 21.13 -8.98 -6.24
C GLU A 117 20.70 -8.52 -7.64
N LYS A 118 20.37 -7.23 -7.80
CA LYS A 118 19.97 -6.66 -9.08
C LYS A 118 20.53 -5.25 -9.26
N LYS A 119 21.85 -5.17 -9.44
CA LYS A 119 22.58 -3.90 -9.58
C LYS A 119 22.49 -3.35 -11.00
N GLY A 120 22.42 -2.04 -11.13
CA GLY A 120 22.47 -1.33 -12.41
C GLY A 120 21.12 -0.78 -12.87
N PHE A 121 20.99 -0.52 -14.16
CA PHE A 121 19.80 0.08 -14.76
C PHE A 121 18.63 -0.91 -14.74
N LEU A 122 17.52 -0.51 -14.13
CA LEU A 122 16.29 -1.29 -14.04
C LEU A 122 15.23 -0.81 -15.01
N GLY A 123 15.28 0.44 -15.41
CA GLY A 123 14.35 1.03 -16.35
C GLY A 123 14.09 2.50 -16.06
N THR A 124 13.27 3.12 -16.89
CA THR A 124 12.77 4.47 -16.70
C THR A 124 11.41 4.41 -16.02
N TYR A 125 11.22 5.17 -14.96
CA TYR A 125 9.91 5.30 -14.31
C TYR A 125 8.96 6.11 -15.19
N ILE A 126 7.85 5.52 -15.52
CA ILE A 126 6.77 6.09 -16.33
C ILE A 126 5.58 6.38 -15.41
N GLN A 127 5.30 7.64 -15.22
CA GLN A 127 4.11 8.09 -14.53
C GLN A 127 2.92 8.07 -15.49
N GLU A 128 1.83 7.48 -15.08
CA GLU A 128 0.55 7.52 -15.80
C GLU A 128 -0.22 8.76 -15.35
N ILE A 129 -0.51 9.63 -16.29
CA ILE A 129 -1.12 10.94 -16.06
C ILE A 129 -2.63 10.88 -16.20
N GLY A 130 -3.12 10.09 -17.17
CA GLY A 130 -4.56 9.99 -17.42
C GLY A 130 -4.87 9.32 -18.74
N GLN A 131 -6.09 9.52 -19.21
CA GLN A 131 -6.55 9.02 -20.51
C GLN A 131 -7.24 10.12 -21.28
N LEU A 132 -7.08 10.11 -22.60
CA LEU A 132 -7.79 10.99 -23.53
C LEU A 132 -8.52 10.19 -24.58
N ARG A 133 -9.58 10.75 -25.14
CA ARG A 133 -10.33 10.19 -26.26
C ARG A 133 -10.35 11.16 -27.43
N VAL A 134 -9.91 10.68 -28.58
CA VAL A 134 -9.91 11.45 -29.84
C VAL A 134 -11.35 11.62 -30.32
N PHE A 135 -11.74 12.85 -30.62
CA PHE A 135 -13.07 13.16 -31.20
C PHE A 135 -12.99 13.80 -32.56
N LYS A 136 -11.83 14.34 -32.97
CA LYS A 136 -11.62 14.94 -34.29
C LYS A 136 -10.22 14.65 -34.81
N VAL A 137 -10.11 14.13 -36.00
CA VAL A 137 -8.86 13.76 -36.66
C VAL A 137 -8.62 14.64 -37.88
N ARG A 138 -7.36 15.11 -38.02
CA ARG A 138 -6.81 15.77 -39.23
C ARG A 138 -5.64 14.96 -39.77
N GLY A 139 -4.98 15.46 -40.81
CA GLY A 139 -3.84 14.77 -41.43
C GLY A 139 -2.71 14.46 -40.43
N ASP A 140 -2.22 15.48 -39.74
CA ASP A 140 -1.04 15.41 -38.87
C ASP A 140 -1.35 15.67 -37.39
N THR A 141 -2.58 16.07 -37.06
CA THR A 141 -2.99 16.40 -35.69
C THR A 141 -4.37 15.84 -35.40
N SER A 142 -4.65 15.61 -34.13
CA SER A 142 -5.99 15.26 -33.67
C SER A 142 -6.35 16.06 -32.43
N ALA A 143 -7.64 16.36 -32.28
CA ALA A 143 -8.21 16.93 -31.08
C ALA A 143 -8.79 15.80 -30.21
N ALA A 144 -8.47 15.84 -28.94
CA ALA A 144 -8.88 14.84 -27.98
C ALA A 144 -9.37 15.49 -26.67
N GLU A 145 -10.32 14.87 -26.02
CA GLU A 145 -10.82 15.27 -24.72
C GLU A 145 -10.17 14.37 -23.65
N ILE A 146 -9.67 14.95 -22.58
CA ILE A 146 -9.19 14.22 -21.41
C ILE A 146 -10.39 13.65 -20.68
N THR A 147 -10.47 12.32 -20.60
CA THR A 147 -11.62 11.59 -20.02
C THR A 147 -11.41 11.11 -18.62
N PHE A 148 -10.15 11.12 -18.16
CA PHE A 148 -9.75 10.63 -16.86
C PHE A 148 -8.35 11.11 -16.51
N THR A 149 -8.13 11.66 -15.32
CA THR A 149 -6.83 12.10 -14.84
C THR A 149 -6.42 11.46 -13.53
N CYS A 150 -5.15 11.16 -13.44
CA CYS A 150 -4.43 10.75 -12.23
C CYS A 150 -3.60 11.91 -11.67
N ASP A 151 -3.15 12.77 -12.58
CA ASP A 151 -2.35 13.96 -12.34
C ASP A 151 -2.65 14.94 -13.49
N GLU A 152 -2.27 16.18 -13.35
CA GLU A 152 -2.48 17.20 -14.37
C GLU A 152 -1.64 16.94 -15.63
N ALA A 153 -2.30 16.91 -16.78
CA ALA A 153 -1.61 16.78 -18.07
C ALA A 153 -0.91 18.09 -18.46
N LEU A 154 0.22 17.96 -19.12
CA LEU A 154 1.05 19.07 -19.57
C LEU A 154 1.34 18.95 -21.06
N LEU A 155 1.70 20.06 -21.70
CA LEU A 155 2.28 20.01 -23.03
C LEU A 155 3.60 19.24 -23.00
N GLY A 156 3.81 18.35 -23.98
CA GLY A 156 4.94 17.43 -24.03
C GLY A 156 4.71 16.08 -23.37
N ASP A 157 3.56 15.86 -22.72
CA ASP A 157 3.22 14.50 -22.26
C ASP A 157 2.99 13.58 -23.45
N LEU A 158 3.48 12.35 -23.30
CA LEU A 158 3.40 11.33 -24.35
C LEU A 158 2.03 10.64 -24.37
N VAL A 159 1.63 10.26 -25.56
CA VAL A 159 0.35 9.58 -25.81
C VAL A 159 0.62 8.16 -26.28
N ALA A 160 0.17 7.17 -25.50
CA ALA A 160 0.41 5.75 -25.72
C ALA A 160 -0.92 4.98 -25.84
N PRO A 161 -0.93 3.81 -26.47
CA PRO A 161 -2.09 2.92 -26.39
C PRO A 161 -2.43 2.59 -24.93
N VAL A 162 -3.72 2.50 -24.62
CA VAL A 162 -4.16 2.06 -23.28
C VAL A 162 -3.78 0.60 -23.09
N PRO A 163 -3.01 0.24 -22.04
CA PRO A 163 -2.70 -1.14 -21.77
C PRO A 163 -3.95 -1.90 -21.30
N ASP A 164 -4.06 -3.15 -21.71
CA ASP A 164 -5.10 -4.04 -21.19
C ASP A 164 -4.64 -4.59 -19.83
N ARG A 165 -5.27 -4.12 -18.77
CA ARG A 165 -4.95 -4.51 -17.39
C ARG A 165 -6.18 -5.04 -16.69
N VAL A 166 -6.01 -6.17 -16.03
CA VAL A 166 -7.05 -6.79 -15.21
C VAL A 166 -6.59 -6.78 -13.76
N SER A 167 -7.41 -6.18 -12.88
CA SER A 167 -7.13 -6.21 -11.45
C SER A 167 -7.27 -7.63 -10.91
N PRO A 168 -6.27 -8.14 -10.17
CA PRO A 168 -6.38 -9.42 -9.48
C PRO A 168 -7.53 -9.45 -8.49
N LEU A 169 -8.04 -10.65 -8.22
CA LEU A 169 -9.02 -10.85 -7.15
C LEU A 169 -8.34 -10.76 -5.79
N GLU A 170 -9.02 -10.14 -4.84
CA GLU A 170 -8.54 -10.11 -3.46
C GLU A 170 -8.69 -11.51 -2.86
N ARG A 171 -7.59 -12.04 -2.36
CA ARG A 171 -7.58 -13.33 -1.66
C ARG A 171 -8.21 -13.16 -0.28
N SER A 172 -9.26 -13.91 0.01
CA SER A 172 -9.75 -14.06 1.38
C SER A 172 -8.67 -14.73 2.21
N ALA A 173 -7.91 -13.95 2.94
CA ALA A 173 -6.80 -14.44 3.73
C ALA A 173 -7.09 -14.24 5.21
N GLY A 174 -6.78 -15.24 6.00
CA GLY A 174 -6.78 -15.18 7.46
C GLY A 174 -5.78 -14.14 8.01
N VAL A 175 -5.46 -14.25 9.27
CA VAL A 175 -4.43 -13.40 9.91
C VAL A 175 -3.09 -13.65 9.23
N LEU A 176 -2.33 -12.58 8.99
CA LEU A 176 -0.98 -12.68 8.43
C LEU A 176 -0.07 -13.39 9.44
N ASP A 177 0.54 -14.51 9.03
CA ASP A 177 1.54 -15.18 9.85
C ASP A 177 2.87 -14.42 9.79
N VAL A 178 3.18 -13.73 10.87
CA VAL A 178 4.40 -12.91 10.99
C VAL A 178 5.67 -13.73 11.16
N PHE A 179 5.57 -15.04 11.36
CA PHE A 179 6.66 -15.97 11.55
C PHE A 179 6.78 -17.01 10.42
N ALA A 180 6.02 -16.84 9.33
CA ALA A 180 6.03 -17.80 8.23
C ALA A 180 7.45 -18.06 7.70
N ASP A 181 7.74 -19.33 7.47
CA ASP A 181 9.01 -19.76 6.91
C ASP A 181 9.23 -19.28 5.48
N PRO A 182 10.48 -19.17 5.01
CA PRO A 182 10.80 -18.88 3.62
C PRO A 182 10.19 -19.92 2.67
N THR A 183 9.64 -19.45 1.55
CA THR A 183 9.14 -20.35 0.50
C THR A 183 10.26 -20.92 -0.35
N GLY A 184 11.43 -20.27 -0.35
CA GLY A 184 12.58 -20.61 -1.18
C GLY A 184 12.41 -20.21 -2.65
N LYS A 185 11.36 -19.44 -2.97
CA LYS A 185 11.13 -18.91 -4.31
C LYS A 185 11.94 -17.63 -4.55
N GLN A 186 11.72 -16.99 -5.70
CA GLN A 186 12.42 -15.77 -6.06
C GLN A 186 12.20 -14.66 -5.03
N THR A 187 13.30 -13.99 -4.71
CA THR A 187 13.34 -12.88 -3.75
C THR A 187 13.82 -11.62 -4.45
N GLY A 188 13.30 -10.50 -4.03
CA GLY A 188 13.67 -9.17 -4.53
C GLY A 188 13.55 -8.12 -3.46
N ARG A 189 13.49 -6.85 -3.89
CA ARG A 189 13.41 -5.69 -3.01
C ARG A 189 12.26 -4.78 -3.41
N LEU A 190 11.65 -4.17 -2.41
CA LEU A 190 10.80 -3.02 -2.59
C LEU A 190 11.70 -1.81 -2.89
N MET A 191 11.61 -1.29 -4.12
CA MET A 191 12.50 -0.25 -4.60
C MET A 191 12.00 1.16 -4.26
N MET A 192 10.73 1.38 -4.53
CA MET A 192 10.10 2.69 -4.43
C MET A 192 8.60 2.51 -4.17
N ALA A 193 8.00 3.44 -3.46
CA ALA A 193 6.55 3.58 -3.43
C ALA A 193 6.11 4.68 -4.41
N LYS A 194 4.87 4.62 -4.85
CA LYS A 194 4.26 5.71 -5.60
C LYS A 194 4.40 7.02 -4.79
N ASP A 195 4.62 8.12 -5.48
CA ASP A 195 4.83 9.45 -4.89
C ASP A 195 6.07 9.55 -3.98
N ASN A 196 7.02 8.63 -4.16
CA ASN A 196 8.34 8.63 -3.50
C ASN A 196 8.26 8.59 -1.97
N ARG A 197 7.29 7.88 -1.42
CA ARG A 197 7.14 7.69 0.02
C ARG A 197 8.14 6.68 0.54
N GLU A 198 8.74 6.95 1.69
CA GLU A 198 9.67 6.01 2.35
C GLU A 198 8.94 4.94 3.16
N MET A 199 7.84 5.33 3.80
CA MET A 199 6.96 4.44 4.58
C MET A 199 5.65 4.24 3.83
N VAL A 200 5.25 3.00 3.71
CA VAL A 200 4.05 2.61 2.97
C VAL A 200 3.13 1.72 3.81
N THR A 201 1.85 1.80 3.50
CA THR A 201 0.80 1.09 4.22
C THR A 201 -0.15 0.35 3.28
N LYS A 202 -1.19 -0.27 3.82
CA LYS A 202 -2.20 -0.99 3.04
C LYS A 202 -2.80 -0.11 1.93
N ASN A 203 -3.05 -0.71 0.77
CA ASN A 203 -3.61 -0.10 -0.43
C ASN A 203 -2.69 0.89 -1.16
N GLU A 204 -1.43 1.00 -0.78
CA GLU A 204 -0.46 1.81 -1.50
C GLU A 204 0.26 1.00 -2.59
N ILE A 205 0.64 1.72 -3.66
CA ILE A 205 1.31 1.17 -4.83
C ILE A 205 2.82 1.23 -4.60
N VAL A 206 3.48 0.12 -4.89
CA VAL A 206 4.93 -0.05 -4.74
C VAL A 206 5.53 -0.71 -5.98
N TYR A 207 6.82 -0.49 -6.19
CA TYR A 207 7.58 -1.06 -7.28
C TYR A 207 8.68 -1.95 -6.72
N ILE A 208 8.82 -3.12 -7.32
CA ILE A 208 9.79 -4.13 -6.91
C ILE A 208 10.75 -4.44 -8.06
N ASP A 209 11.93 -4.94 -7.71
CA ASP A 209 12.96 -5.35 -8.68
C ASP A 209 12.81 -6.80 -9.17
N LEU A 210 11.59 -7.34 -9.10
CA LEU A 210 11.23 -8.61 -9.71
C LEU A 210 10.34 -8.35 -10.93
N GLY A 211 10.61 -9.01 -12.03
CA GLY A 211 9.86 -8.84 -13.28
C GLY A 211 9.62 -10.16 -14.00
N SER A 212 9.27 -10.07 -15.29
CA SER A 212 9.03 -11.26 -16.10
C SER A 212 10.29 -12.13 -16.25
N GLU A 213 11.50 -11.56 -16.17
CA GLU A 213 12.76 -12.30 -16.12
C GLU A 213 12.84 -13.23 -14.91
N ASP A 214 12.19 -12.87 -13.81
CA ASP A 214 12.14 -13.63 -12.57
C ASP A 214 10.88 -14.52 -12.49
N GLN A 215 10.18 -14.71 -13.63
CA GLN A 215 8.97 -15.53 -13.77
C GLN A 215 7.76 -15.04 -12.95
N VAL A 216 7.76 -13.78 -12.59
CA VAL A 216 6.66 -13.14 -11.84
C VAL A 216 5.50 -12.86 -12.78
N LYS A 217 4.27 -13.01 -12.29
CA LYS A 217 3.02 -12.80 -13.03
C LYS A 217 2.07 -11.87 -12.27
N THR A 218 1.21 -11.20 -13.03
CA THR A 218 0.09 -10.45 -12.44
C THR A 218 -0.80 -11.39 -11.61
N GLY A 219 -1.10 -10.96 -10.39
CA GLY A 219 -1.87 -11.75 -9.43
C GLY A 219 -1.02 -12.59 -8.46
N ASP A 220 0.29 -12.66 -8.66
CA ASP A 220 1.17 -13.31 -7.68
C ASP A 220 1.18 -12.51 -6.38
N TYR A 221 1.09 -13.23 -5.26
CA TYR A 221 1.22 -12.68 -3.93
C TYR A 221 2.67 -12.79 -3.45
N LEU A 222 3.14 -11.74 -2.78
CA LEU A 222 4.49 -11.70 -2.22
C LEU A 222 4.43 -11.35 -0.73
N THR A 223 5.30 -12.01 0.02
CA THR A 223 5.56 -11.69 1.42
C THR A 223 6.61 -10.58 1.51
N ILE A 224 6.33 -9.54 2.28
CA ILE A 224 7.28 -8.46 2.58
C ILE A 224 7.94 -8.77 3.93
N TYR A 225 9.26 -8.80 3.97
CA TYR A 225 9.97 -9.20 5.17
C TYR A 225 11.30 -8.49 5.38
N ARG A 226 11.79 -8.55 6.61
CA ARG A 226 13.14 -8.12 7.01
C ARG A 226 13.88 -9.29 7.64
N PRO A 227 15.06 -9.64 7.15
CA PRO A 227 15.89 -10.61 7.82
C PRO A 227 16.34 -10.03 9.16
N LEU A 228 16.11 -10.76 10.24
CA LEU A 228 16.62 -10.38 11.54
C LEU A 228 18.13 -10.63 11.60
N GLY A 229 18.82 -9.74 12.23
CA GLY A 229 20.23 -9.92 12.43
C GLY A 229 21.18 -9.36 11.39
N THR A 230 20.67 -8.82 10.31
CA THR A 230 21.46 -8.21 9.25
C THR A 230 21.29 -6.69 9.29
N GLY A 231 22.16 -6.01 10.02
CA GLY A 231 22.26 -4.56 9.98
C GLY A 231 21.05 -3.76 10.45
N ASN A 232 21.25 -2.52 10.79
CA ASN A 232 20.18 -1.55 10.97
C ASN A 232 19.88 -0.89 9.63
N LEU A 233 18.59 -0.72 9.26
CA LEU A 233 18.16 0.08 8.12
C LEU A 233 18.65 1.53 8.24
N ASN A 234 18.72 2.05 9.44
CA ASN A 234 19.40 3.29 9.76
C ASN A 234 20.87 2.96 10.01
N LYS A 235 21.74 3.30 9.08
CA LYS A 235 23.18 3.44 9.34
C LYS A 235 23.40 4.58 10.34
N ARG A 236 23.05 4.37 11.56
CA ARG A 236 23.77 5.02 12.64
C ARG A 236 25.07 4.24 12.77
N ASP A 237 26.15 4.95 12.60
CA ASP A 237 27.48 4.41 12.68
C ASP A 237 27.55 3.37 13.81
N GLY A 238 27.86 2.20 13.46
CA GLY A 238 28.21 0.94 14.09
C GLY A 238 28.11 0.72 15.57
N GLU A 239 27.71 1.67 16.36
CA GLU A 239 27.62 1.54 17.80
C GLU A 239 26.16 1.30 18.19
N GLU A 240 25.87 0.08 18.55
CA GLU A 240 24.68 -0.19 19.31
C GLU A 240 24.70 0.64 20.58
N LEU A 241 23.73 1.52 20.71
CA LEU A 241 23.40 2.16 21.98
C LEU A 241 22.82 1.07 22.93
N GLY A 242 23.59 0.07 23.24
CA GLY A 242 23.29 -0.85 24.31
C GLY A 242 23.71 -0.25 25.65
N PRO A 243 23.12 -0.64 26.75
CA PRO A 243 23.58 -0.27 28.05
C PRO A 243 24.89 -0.99 28.32
N ASN A 244 25.97 -0.59 27.64
CA ASN A 244 27.28 -0.98 28.06
C ASN A 244 27.83 0.06 29.04
N ARG A 245 28.90 -0.27 29.69
CA ARG A 245 29.46 0.58 30.70
C ARG A 245 29.97 1.93 30.16
N GLU A 246 30.34 1.97 28.90
CA GLU A 246 30.89 3.15 28.25
C GLU A 246 29.84 4.03 27.60
N ASP A 247 28.81 3.42 27.00
CA ASP A 247 27.85 4.13 26.18
C ASP A 247 26.51 4.42 26.88
N GLY A 248 26.16 3.67 27.92
CA GLY A 248 24.88 3.86 28.57
C GLY A 248 24.89 5.12 29.42
N PHE A 249 24.01 6.02 29.24
CA PHE A 249 23.73 7.18 30.08
C PHE A 249 24.91 8.09 30.40
N SER A 250 26.02 7.96 29.73
CA SER A 250 27.16 8.86 29.83
C SER A 250 26.74 10.19 29.19
N SER A 251 26.29 11.09 30.00
CA SER A 251 25.97 12.43 29.60
C SER A 251 26.85 13.42 30.26
N THR A 252 27.58 14.20 29.52
CA THR A 252 28.40 15.33 30.02
C THR A 252 27.51 16.35 30.73
N THR A 253 26.21 16.40 30.42
CA THR A 253 25.25 17.28 31.07
C THR A 253 25.02 16.93 32.55
N TYR A 254 25.26 15.71 32.95
CA TYR A 254 25.07 15.23 34.32
C TYR A 254 26.33 15.08 35.13
N LEU A 255 27.44 15.51 34.62
CA LEU A 255 28.69 15.42 35.35
C LEU A 255 28.65 16.17 36.68
N GLY A 256 27.99 17.31 36.72
CA GLY A 256 27.82 18.08 37.94
C GLY A 256 26.68 17.60 38.85
N GLY A 257 25.74 16.87 38.32
CA GLY A 257 24.55 16.41 39.05
C GLY A 257 24.64 15.04 39.67
N GLY A 258 25.74 14.34 39.47
CA GLY A 258 25.90 12.97 39.96
C GLY A 258 24.92 11.94 39.40
N ILE A 259 24.12 12.33 38.40
CA ILE A 259 23.16 11.46 37.72
C ILE A 259 23.76 10.89 36.44
N GLY A 260 25.01 11.15 36.21
CA GLY A 260 25.73 10.53 35.11
C GLY A 260 25.69 9.02 35.22
N SER A 261 25.86 8.37 34.13
CA SER A 261 25.90 6.91 34.04
C SER A 261 26.74 6.25 35.12
N MET A 262 27.77 6.93 35.56
CA MET A 262 28.66 6.46 36.62
C MET A 262 28.02 6.44 38.02
N ALA A 263 27.05 7.32 38.26
CA ALA A 263 26.36 7.37 39.56
C ALA A 263 25.25 6.33 39.67
N ASN A 264 24.60 6.02 38.56
CA ASN A 264 23.43 5.14 38.52
C ASN A 264 23.74 3.71 38.07
N ARG A 265 24.99 3.42 37.73
CA ARG A 265 25.40 2.07 37.39
C ARG A 265 25.86 1.33 38.61
N ALA A 266 25.36 0.10 38.70
CA ALA A 266 26.04 -0.88 39.53
C ALA A 266 27.46 -1.06 38.99
N LYS A 267 28.47 -0.65 39.72
CA LYS A 267 29.86 -0.94 39.38
C LYS A 267 30.12 -2.36 39.74
N ASP A 268 30.49 -3.16 38.74
CA ASP A 268 30.96 -4.49 38.99
C ASP A 268 32.23 -4.43 39.82
N LYS A 269 32.27 -5.19 40.89
CA LYS A 269 33.48 -5.33 41.66
C LYS A 269 34.50 -6.09 40.81
N LYS A 270 35.63 -5.47 40.63
CA LYS A 270 36.76 -6.06 39.90
C LYS A 270 37.16 -7.37 40.60
N GLY A 271 36.97 -8.50 39.92
CA GLY A 271 37.31 -9.82 40.42
C GLY A 271 36.22 -10.66 41.06
N ASP A 272 34.97 -10.20 41.06
CA ASP A 272 33.85 -10.96 41.65
C ASP A 272 33.34 -12.10 40.78
N GLY A 273 33.79 -12.28 39.59
CA GLY A 273 33.39 -13.40 38.70
C GLY A 273 31.91 -13.44 38.28
N ARG A 274 31.00 -12.83 39.01
CA ARG A 274 29.55 -12.78 38.71
C ARG A 274 29.18 -11.59 37.84
N TYR A 275 29.85 -10.50 38.05
CA TYR A 275 29.62 -9.27 37.29
C TYR A 275 30.99 -8.85 36.71
N SER A 276 31.10 -8.98 35.44
CA SER A 276 32.30 -8.60 34.72
C SER A 276 32.30 -7.09 34.49
N ASP A 277 33.45 -6.46 34.67
CA ASP A 277 33.69 -5.09 34.19
C ASP A 277 33.63 -4.98 32.65
N LYS A 278 33.41 -6.09 31.97
CA LYS A 278 33.32 -6.13 30.52
C LYS A 278 32.00 -5.56 30.08
N PRO A 279 32.00 -4.78 29.01
CA PRO A 279 30.77 -4.30 28.40
C PRO A 279 29.88 -5.45 27.96
N ILE A 280 28.58 -5.19 27.81
CA ILE A 280 27.63 -6.15 27.24
C ILE A 280 28.20 -6.65 25.91
N ARG A 281 28.23 -7.94 25.73
CA ARG A 281 28.81 -8.61 24.56
C ARG A 281 27.88 -8.67 23.35
N SER A 282 27.08 -7.64 23.13
CA SER A 282 26.10 -7.65 22.02
C SER A 282 26.76 -7.93 20.67
N ARG A 283 27.94 -7.35 20.45
CA ARG A 283 28.68 -7.57 19.19
C ARG A 283 29.15 -9.01 19.04
N GLU A 284 29.69 -9.61 20.10
CA GLU A 284 30.13 -11.02 20.09
C GLU A 284 28.95 -11.97 19.90
N VAL A 285 27.82 -11.72 20.60
CA VAL A 285 26.60 -12.52 20.48
C VAL A 285 26.05 -12.42 19.08
N LYS A 286 26.06 -11.25 18.45
CA LYS A 286 25.63 -11.08 17.05
C LYS A 286 26.49 -11.86 16.07
N GLN A 287 27.79 -11.95 16.29
CA GLN A 287 28.68 -12.70 15.42
C GLN A 287 28.52 -14.22 15.56
N LEU A 288 28.17 -14.69 16.74
CA LEU A 288 28.05 -16.12 17.06
C LEU A 288 26.63 -16.65 17.02
N ARG A 289 25.65 -15.79 16.80
CA ARG A 289 24.23 -16.23 16.78
C ARG A 289 23.92 -17.10 15.57
N PRO A 290 22.99 -18.03 15.70
CA PRO A 290 22.48 -18.80 14.56
C PRO A 290 21.79 -17.89 13.56
N ILE A 291 21.45 -18.44 12.38
CA ILE A 291 20.61 -17.75 11.40
C ILE A 291 19.31 -17.37 12.09
N MET A 292 19.04 -16.06 12.14
CA MET A 292 17.82 -15.55 12.77
C MET A 292 16.64 -15.68 11.83
N PRO A 293 15.43 -15.90 12.37
CA PRO A 293 14.24 -15.91 11.56
C PRO A 293 14.01 -14.55 10.89
N ARG A 294 13.17 -14.50 9.89
CA ARG A 294 12.75 -13.24 9.25
C ARG A 294 11.55 -12.65 9.98
N LYS A 295 11.41 -11.34 9.96
CA LYS A 295 10.22 -10.63 10.42
C LYS A 295 9.37 -10.29 9.22
N ILE A 296 8.19 -10.87 9.12
CA ILE A 296 7.22 -10.49 8.09
C ILE A 296 6.55 -9.19 8.51
N VAL A 297 6.55 -8.22 7.60
CA VAL A 297 5.96 -6.90 7.82
C VAL A 297 4.71 -6.66 6.99
N GLY A 298 4.49 -7.43 5.92
CA GLY A 298 3.29 -7.29 5.10
C GLY A 298 3.18 -8.31 3.98
N GLU A 299 2.17 -8.09 3.16
CA GLU A 299 1.90 -8.85 1.94
C GLU A 299 1.47 -7.88 0.85
N MET A 300 1.84 -8.18 -0.38
CA MET A 300 1.44 -7.44 -1.57
C MET A 300 1.00 -8.38 -2.69
N VAL A 301 0.30 -7.84 -3.68
CA VAL A 301 -0.07 -8.55 -4.91
C VAL A 301 0.36 -7.75 -6.12
N ILE A 302 0.84 -8.43 -7.13
CA ILE A 302 1.31 -7.82 -8.38
C ILE A 302 0.13 -7.45 -9.26
N ILE A 303 0.12 -6.21 -9.76
CA ILE A 303 -0.91 -5.67 -10.65
C ILE A 303 -0.40 -5.41 -12.07
N ASP A 304 0.90 -5.18 -12.24
CA ASP A 304 1.54 -5.00 -13.55
C ASP A 304 2.96 -5.58 -13.54
N VAL A 305 3.37 -6.20 -14.64
CA VAL A 305 4.69 -6.83 -14.75
C VAL A 305 5.43 -6.27 -15.96
N GLN A 306 6.62 -5.78 -15.71
CA GLN A 306 7.59 -5.35 -16.72
C GLN A 306 8.75 -6.34 -16.80
N THR A 307 9.70 -6.12 -17.70
CA THR A 307 10.80 -7.08 -17.92
C THR A 307 11.61 -7.34 -16.64
N ARG A 308 12.03 -6.29 -15.93
CA ARG A 308 12.92 -6.36 -14.77
C ARG A 308 12.28 -5.95 -13.46
N THR A 309 11.07 -5.44 -13.51
CA THR A 309 10.37 -4.86 -12.38
C THR A 309 8.89 -5.23 -12.41
N ALA A 310 8.21 -5.09 -11.30
CA ALA A 310 6.75 -5.17 -11.26
C ALA A 310 6.18 -4.07 -10.36
N THR A 311 4.92 -3.72 -10.64
CA THR A 311 4.11 -2.84 -9.82
C THR A 311 3.15 -3.69 -8.99
N ALA A 312 3.11 -3.43 -7.70
CA ALA A 312 2.30 -4.18 -6.75
C ALA A 312 1.48 -3.26 -5.84
N ILE A 313 0.45 -3.81 -5.23
CA ILE A 313 -0.36 -3.15 -4.20
C ILE A 313 -0.18 -3.90 -2.89
N ILE A 314 0.05 -3.17 -1.79
CA ILE A 314 0.11 -3.75 -0.45
C ILE A 314 -1.30 -4.12 -0.01
N THR A 315 -1.54 -5.41 0.23
CA THR A 315 -2.84 -5.94 0.65
C THR A 315 -2.98 -6.02 2.15
N ARG A 316 -1.90 -6.34 2.86
CA ARG A 316 -1.88 -6.48 4.32
C ARG A 316 -0.58 -5.98 4.91
N VAL A 317 -0.64 -5.45 6.11
CA VAL A 317 0.53 -5.01 6.88
C VAL A 317 0.45 -5.55 8.32
N ALA A 318 1.59 -6.00 8.83
CA ALA A 318 1.78 -6.37 10.23
C ALA A 318 2.70 -5.38 10.95
N GLY A 319 3.29 -4.47 10.20
CA GLY A 319 4.19 -3.43 10.69
C GLY A 319 4.48 -2.42 9.60
N GLU A 320 5.36 -1.49 9.88
CA GLU A 320 5.80 -0.49 8.91
C GLU A 320 6.55 -1.16 7.76
N VAL A 321 6.13 -0.87 6.54
CA VAL A 321 6.81 -1.28 5.31
C VAL A 321 7.66 -0.12 4.81
N HIS A 322 8.90 -0.39 4.44
CA HIS A 322 9.84 0.61 3.95
C HIS A 322 10.43 0.23 2.59
N THR A 323 10.88 1.24 1.88
CA THR A 323 11.73 1.01 0.71
C THR A 323 13.00 0.28 1.13
N GLY A 324 13.41 -0.73 0.36
CA GLY A 324 14.51 -1.63 0.68
C GLY A 324 14.11 -2.89 1.44
N ASP A 325 12.87 -3.04 1.90
CA ASP A 325 12.40 -4.31 2.46
C ASP A 325 12.47 -5.42 1.42
N TRP A 326 12.72 -6.61 1.89
CA TRP A 326 12.75 -7.80 1.06
C TRP A 326 11.35 -8.26 0.68
N VAL A 327 11.23 -8.82 -0.51
CA VAL A 327 10.00 -9.45 -0.99
C VAL A 327 10.29 -10.86 -1.48
N GLU A 328 9.35 -11.79 -1.28
CA GLU A 328 9.46 -13.19 -1.72
C GLU A 328 8.12 -13.65 -2.27
N ILE A 329 8.12 -14.36 -3.39
CA ILE A 329 6.93 -14.97 -3.99
C ILE A 329 6.38 -16.06 -3.05
N GLN A 330 5.04 -16.04 -2.85
CA GLN A 330 4.35 -17.03 -2.00
C GLN A 330 4.12 -18.37 -2.70
#